data_fde7de0d2a75da28b12da1fc9b5b1623
#
_entry.id   fde7de0d2a75da28b12da1fc9b5b1623
#
_cell.length_a   1.000
_cell.length_b   1.000
_cell.length_c   1.000
_cell.angle_alpha   90.00
_cell.angle_beta   90.00
_cell.angle_gamma   90.00
#
_symmetry.space_group_name_H-M   'P 1'
#
loop_
_entity.id
_entity.type
_entity.pdbx_description
1 polymer ?
#
loop_
_entity_poly.entity_id
_entity_poly.type
_entity_poly.pdbx_seq_one_letter_code
_entity_poly.pdbx_strand_id
1 'polypeptide(L)'
;MTIAAILLGEESWVTVFLTFCLLSLLLVQLVQRAIFLHALRNVPYPTALPLIGNAFQISGSQEEFFQNLVKWSQKYGDIFLIWVGLRPFIFLYKVEAVQPLLSSSVHIDKSLEYEYLKPWLGTGLVTSNGK
;
A
#
# COMPACT_ATOMS: atom_id res chain seq x y z
N MET A 1 39.44 -34.14 8.70
CA MET A 1 38.29 -33.32 8.26
C MET A 1 38.00 -32.36 9.37
N THR A 2 38.29 -31.08 9.18
CA THR A 2 38.31 -30.07 10.24
C THR A 2 36.87 -29.57 10.50
N ILE A 3 36.53 -29.39 11.78
CA ILE A 3 35.24 -28.84 12.25
C ILE A 3 34.85 -27.57 11.46
N ALA A 4 35.84 -26.76 11.05
CA ALA A 4 35.65 -25.58 10.20
C ALA A 4 34.99 -25.86 8.83
N ALA A 5 35.26 -27.03 8.24
CA ALA A 5 34.68 -27.41 6.94
C ALA A 5 33.19 -27.81 7.05
N ILE A 6 32.80 -28.35 8.22
CA ILE A 6 31.43 -28.72 8.51
C ILE A 6 30.62 -27.44 8.77
N LEU A 7 31.15 -26.48 9.56
CA LEU A 7 30.51 -25.21 9.83
C LEU A 7 30.32 -24.36 8.56
N LEU A 8 31.32 -24.31 7.68
CA LEU A 8 31.21 -23.61 6.39
C LEU A 8 30.20 -24.28 5.44
N GLY A 9 30.03 -25.60 5.53
CA GLY A 9 29.02 -26.34 4.77
C GLY A 9 27.59 -26.05 5.24
N GLU A 10 27.38 -26.01 6.55
CA GLU A 10 26.04 -25.70 7.12
C GLU A 10 25.66 -24.22 6.88
N GLU A 11 26.60 -23.30 7.05
CA GLU A 11 26.35 -21.88 6.73
C GLU A 11 26.00 -21.68 5.25
N SER A 12 26.62 -22.44 4.34
CA SER A 12 26.29 -22.40 2.92
C SER A 12 24.84 -22.80 2.63
N TRP A 13 24.34 -23.86 3.26
CA TRP A 13 22.95 -24.29 3.08
C TRP A 13 21.94 -23.30 3.69
N VAL A 14 22.25 -22.74 4.86
CA VAL A 14 21.43 -21.73 5.51
C VAL A 14 21.36 -20.46 4.65
N THR A 15 22.49 -20.01 4.11
CA THR A 15 22.50 -18.81 3.23
C THR A 15 21.72 -19.06 1.93
N VAL A 16 21.87 -20.22 1.30
CA VAL A 16 21.10 -20.61 0.12
C VAL A 16 19.60 -20.65 0.43
N PHE A 17 19.21 -21.24 1.56
CA PHE A 17 17.83 -21.29 1.99
C PHE A 17 17.25 -19.89 2.25
N LEU A 18 17.99 -19.03 2.97
CA LEU A 18 17.56 -17.65 3.23
C LEU A 18 17.44 -16.82 1.95
N THR A 19 18.39 -16.95 1.02
CA THR A 19 18.30 -16.26 -0.28
C THR A 19 17.10 -16.74 -1.09
N PHE A 20 16.84 -18.04 -1.11
CA PHE A 20 15.66 -18.60 -1.77
C PHE A 20 14.35 -18.08 -1.14
N CYS A 21 14.26 -18.06 0.19
CA CYS A 21 13.09 -17.49 0.90
C CYS A 21 12.91 -16.00 0.55
N LEU A 22 13.97 -15.22 0.54
CA LEU A 22 13.91 -13.81 0.20
C LEU A 22 13.45 -13.58 -1.24
N LEU A 23 14.00 -14.33 -2.18
CA LEU A 23 13.60 -14.26 -3.59
C LEU A 23 12.14 -14.69 -3.79
N SER A 24 11.69 -15.74 -3.10
CA SER A 24 10.29 -16.20 -3.18
C SER A 24 9.32 -15.14 -2.60
N LEU A 25 9.66 -14.49 -1.49
CA LEU A 25 8.87 -13.39 -0.93
C LEU A 25 8.81 -12.20 -1.89
N LEU A 26 9.94 -11.82 -2.49
CA LEU A 26 9.98 -10.77 -3.52
C LEU A 26 9.10 -11.11 -4.71
N LEU A 27 9.18 -12.34 -5.20
CA LEU A 27 8.37 -12.80 -6.32
C LEU A 27 6.87 -12.73 -5.99
N VAL A 28 6.46 -13.21 -4.82
CA VAL A 28 5.07 -13.13 -4.36
C VAL A 28 4.59 -11.68 -4.31
N GLN A 29 5.39 -10.77 -3.76
CA GLN A 29 5.06 -9.33 -3.72
C GLN A 29 4.90 -8.73 -5.12
N LEU A 30 5.81 -9.06 -6.04
CA LEU A 30 5.72 -8.58 -7.41
C LEU A 30 4.49 -9.11 -8.15
N VAL A 31 4.17 -10.39 -7.97
CA VAL A 31 2.98 -11.02 -8.58
C VAL A 31 1.70 -10.39 -8.02
N GLN A 32 1.59 -10.23 -6.70
CA GLN A 32 0.43 -9.58 -6.08
C GLN A 32 0.25 -8.14 -6.59
N ARG A 33 1.36 -7.40 -6.70
CA ARG A 33 1.33 -6.05 -7.26
C ARG A 33 0.91 -6.04 -8.73
N ALA A 34 1.40 -6.98 -9.53
CA ALA A 34 1.02 -7.09 -10.94
C ALA A 34 -0.47 -7.43 -11.11
N ILE A 35 -0.99 -8.37 -10.33
CA ILE A 35 -2.43 -8.73 -10.33
C ILE A 35 -3.27 -7.51 -9.94
N PHE A 36 -2.90 -6.80 -8.89
CA PHE A 36 -3.61 -5.60 -8.43
C PHE A 36 -3.59 -4.49 -9.49
N LEU A 37 -2.43 -4.22 -10.09
CA LEU A 37 -2.32 -3.24 -11.18
C LEU A 37 -3.13 -3.66 -12.41
N HIS A 38 -3.17 -4.95 -12.72
CA HIS A 38 -3.99 -5.44 -13.82
C HIS A 38 -5.49 -5.24 -13.56
N ALA A 39 -5.95 -5.46 -12.34
CA ALA A 39 -7.35 -5.18 -11.96
C ALA A 39 -7.69 -3.69 -12.03
N LEU A 40 -6.73 -2.81 -11.73
CA LEU A 40 -6.89 -1.35 -11.73
C LEU A 40 -6.30 -0.67 -12.97
N ARG A 41 -6.08 -1.41 -14.05
CA ARG A 41 -5.44 -0.88 -15.28
C ARG A 41 -6.10 0.37 -15.88
N ASN A 42 -7.40 0.57 -15.58
CA ASN A 42 -8.17 1.70 -16.05
C ASN A 42 -8.13 2.90 -15.08
N VAL A 43 -7.55 2.72 -13.89
CA VAL A 43 -7.41 3.80 -12.89
C VAL A 43 -6.08 4.49 -13.11
N PRO A 44 -6.07 5.79 -13.44
CA PRO A 44 -4.85 6.53 -13.65
C PRO A 44 -4.06 6.70 -12.34
N TYR A 45 -2.74 6.76 -12.44
CA TYR A 45 -1.86 6.96 -11.30
C TYR A 45 -0.62 7.77 -11.68
N PRO A 46 -0.06 8.57 -10.74
CA PRO A 46 1.21 9.22 -10.95
C PRO A 46 2.36 8.20 -11.00
N THR A 47 3.43 8.57 -11.70
CA THR A 47 4.62 7.71 -11.78
C THR A 47 5.13 7.38 -10.38
N ALA A 48 5.13 6.09 -10.06
CA ALA A 48 5.53 5.57 -8.75
C ALA A 48 6.86 4.82 -8.87
N LEU A 49 7.74 5.02 -7.88
CA LEU A 49 8.98 4.26 -7.78
C LEU A 49 8.72 2.82 -7.31
N PRO A 50 9.50 1.85 -7.79
CA PRO A 50 9.43 0.49 -7.26
C PRO A 50 9.68 0.49 -5.75
N LEU A 51 8.93 -0.31 -4.98
CA LEU A 51 8.99 -0.49 -3.53
C LEU A 51 8.56 0.74 -2.70
N ILE A 52 8.97 1.96 -3.08
CA ILE A 52 8.72 3.20 -2.34
C ILE A 52 7.41 3.86 -2.77
N GLY A 53 6.98 3.63 -4.01
CA GLY A 53 5.77 4.24 -4.56
C GLY A 53 5.92 5.75 -4.78
N ASN A 54 4.92 6.50 -4.32
CA ASN A 54 4.87 7.96 -4.40
C ASN A 54 5.31 8.62 -3.08
N ALA A 55 5.96 7.88 -2.16
CA ALA A 55 6.28 8.40 -0.83
C ALA A 55 7.07 9.72 -0.87
N PHE A 56 8.03 9.87 -1.78
CA PHE A 56 8.76 11.14 -1.93
C PHE A 56 7.90 12.31 -2.42
N GLN A 57 6.86 12.02 -3.21
CA GLN A 57 5.95 13.05 -3.73
C GLN A 57 4.93 13.50 -2.70
N ILE A 58 4.70 12.68 -1.66
CA ILE A 58 3.80 12.98 -0.54
C ILE A 58 4.56 13.32 0.74
N SER A 59 5.88 13.13 0.78
CA SER A 59 6.75 13.56 1.88
C SER A 59 7.04 15.05 1.74
N GLY A 60 6.54 15.85 2.64
CA GLY A 60 6.70 17.28 2.64
C GLY A 60 5.85 17.92 3.72
N SER A 61 5.60 19.21 3.62
CA SER A 61 4.63 19.87 4.49
C SER A 61 3.21 19.39 4.18
N GLN A 62 2.31 19.53 5.16
CA GLN A 62 0.89 19.23 4.94
C GLN A 62 0.33 20.01 3.75
N GLU A 63 0.74 21.24 3.58
CA GLU A 63 0.31 22.09 2.48
C GLU A 63 0.74 21.53 1.13
N GLU A 64 1.99 21.12 0.99
CA GLU A 64 2.51 20.49 -0.24
C GLU A 64 1.78 19.19 -0.56
N PHE A 65 1.50 18.39 0.45
CA PHE A 65 0.70 17.17 0.29
C PHE A 65 -0.68 17.47 -0.31
N PHE A 66 -1.44 18.42 0.27
CA PHE A 66 -2.75 18.78 -0.23
C PHE A 66 -2.69 19.41 -1.63
N GLN A 67 -1.71 20.25 -1.89
CA GLN A 67 -1.50 20.83 -3.23
C GLN A 67 -1.23 19.74 -4.27
N ASN A 68 -0.43 18.73 -3.94
CA ASN A 68 -0.18 17.60 -4.82
C ASN A 68 -1.45 16.78 -5.08
N LEU A 69 -2.27 16.53 -4.05
CA LEU A 69 -3.57 15.86 -4.23
C LEU A 69 -4.49 16.63 -5.19
N VAL A 70 -4.58 17.96 -5.03
CA VAL A 70 -5.37 18.82 -5.93
C VAL A 70 -4.82 18.79 -7.35
N LYS A 71 -3.50 18.89 -7.54
CA LYS A 71 -2.87 18.78 -8.86
C LYS A 71 -3.15 17.43 -9.51
N TRP A 72 -3.09 16.35 -8.74
CA TRP A 72 -3.37 15.00 -9.24
C TRP A 72 -4.84 14.81 -9.59
N SER A 73 -5.77 15.33 -8.80
CA SER A 73 -7.20 15.27 -9.13
C SER A 73 -7.52 16.02 -10.42
N GLN A 74 -6.88 17.17 -10.67
CA GLN A 74 -7.02 17.92 -11.91
C GLN A 74 -6.42 17.18 -13.12
N LYS A 75 -5.30 16.47 -12.91
CA LYS A 75 -4.58 15.78 -13.98
C LYS A 75 -5.17 14.40 -14.30
N TYR A 76 -5.56 13.64 -13.29
CA TYR A 76 -5.96 12.24 -13.41
C TYR A 76 -7.47 12.04 -13.31
N GLY A 77 -8.21 13.07 -12.87
CA GLY A 77 -9.68 13.05 -12.81
C GLY A 77 -10.21 12.56 -11.45
N ASP A 78 -11.41 12.03 -11.48
CA ASP A 78 -12.25 11.79 -10.30
C ASP A 78 -11.80 10.65 -9.43
N ILE A 79 -11.04 9.71 -10.01
CA ILE A 79 -10.50 8.52 -9.34
C ILE A 79 -9.05 8.38 -9.77
N PHE A 80 -8.15 8.30 -8.80
CA PHE A 80 -6.74 8.02 -9.06
C PHE A 80 -6.11 7.20 -7.92
N LEU A 81 -5.01 6.53 -8.22
CA LEU A 81 -4.30 5.63 -7.32
C LEU A 81 -2.97 6.23 -6.92
N ILE A 82 -2.62 6.16 -5.65
CA ILE A 82 -1.30 6.53 -5.12
C ILE A 82 -0.71 5.33 -4.39
N TRP A 83 0.58 5.08 -4.57
CA TRP A 83 1.32 4.06 -3.84
C TRP A 83 2.08 4.69 -2.68
N VAL A 84 1.84 4.19 -1.48
CA VAL A 84 2.62 4.54 -0.29
C VAL A 84 3.41 3.30 0.13
N GLY A 85 4.68 3.25 -0.26
CA GLY A 85 5.44 2.02 -0.22
C GLY A 85 4.82 0.94 -1.11
N LEU A 86 4.45 -0.19 -0.52
CA LEU A 86 3.79 -1.31 -1.21
C LEU A 86 2.26 -1.26 -1.13
N ARG A 87 1.69 -0.29 -0.40
CA ARG A 87 0.24 -0.17 -0.21
C ARG A 87 -0.38 0.78 -1.23
N PRO A 88 -1.41 0.35 -1.95
CA PRO A 88 -2.17 1.19 -2.85
C PRO A 88 -3.28 1.94 -2.08
N PHE A 89 -3.43 3.23 -2.37
CA PHE A 89 -4.51 4.07 -1.89
C PHE A 89 -5.28 4.62 -3.08
N ILE A 90 -6.58 4.35 -3.13
CA ILE A 90 -7.47 4.88 -4.15
C ILE A 90 -8.10 6.16 -3.61
N PHE A 91 -7.91 7.25 -4.32
CA PHE A 91 -8.52 8.53 -4.02
C PHE A 91 -9.74 8.74 -4.89
N LEU A 92 -10.86 9.05 -4.23
CA LEU A 92 -12.13 9.41 -4.85
C LEU A 92 -12.36 10.89 -4.61
N TYR A 93 -12.41 11.68 -5.67
CA TYR A 93 -12.45 13.14 -5.57
C TYR A 93 -13.85 13.71 -5.76
N LYS A 94 -14.72 13.09 -6.56
CA LYS A 94 -16.07 13.56 -6.82
C LYS A 94 -17.14 12.79 -6.08
N VAL A 95 -18.28 13.45 -5.87
CA VAL A 95 -19.45 12.88 -5.20
C VAL A 95 -19.95 11.61 -5.89
N GLU A 96 -19.99 11.60 -7.21
CA GLU A 96 -20.43 10.46 -8.01
C GLU A 96 -19.58 9.21 -7.80
N ALA A 97 -18.27 9.40 -7.52
CA ALA A 97 -17.36 8.30 -7.22
C ALA A 97 -17.45 7.85 -5.74
N VAL A 98 -17.74 8.78 -4.84
CA VAL A 98 -17.80 8.53 -3.38
C VAL A 98 -19.16 7.96 -2.97
N GLN A 99 -20.26 8.40 -3.58
CA GLN A 99 -21.62 8.02 -3.21
C GLN A 99 -21.86 6.50 -3.20
N PRO A 100 -21.45 5.72 -4.22
CA PRO A 100 -21.65 4.27 -4.20
C PRO A 100 -20.92 3.57 -3.04
N LEU A 101 -19.76 4.11 -2.63
CA LEU A 101 -19.00 3.58 -1.51
C LEU A 101 -19.68 3.87 -0.17
N LEU A 102 -20.09 5.12 0.05
CA LEU A 102 -20.73 5.55 1.29
C LEU A 102 -22.15 4.98 1.48
N SER A 103 -22.86 4.69 0.40
CA SER A 103 -24.18 4.06 0.45
C SER A 103 -24.15 2.54 0.54
N SER A 104 -22.95 1.93 0.42
CA SER A 104 -22.80 0.47 0.49
C SER A 104 -22.92 -0.03 1.92
N SER A 105 -23.78 -1.03 2.13
CA SER A 105 -23.86 -1.79 3.38
C SER A 105 -22.81 -2.92 3.48
N VAL A 106 -22.09 -3.20 2.39
CA VAL A 106 -21.08 -4.26 2.31
C VAL A 106 -19.70 -3.73 2.65
N HIS A 107 -19.37 -2.50 2.23
CA HIS A 107 -18.05 -1.88 2.42
C HIS A 107 -18.06 -0.93 3.62
N ILE A 108 -18.41 -1.46 4.79
CA ILE A 108 -18.50 -0.71 6.05
C ILE A 108 -17.24 -0.84 6.92
N ASP A 109 -16.41 -1.83 6.61
CA ASP A 109 -15.18 -2.06 7.38
C ASP A 109 -14.17 -0.93 7.13
N LYS A 110 -13.67 -0.38 8.23
CA LYS A 110 -12.66 0.67 8.19
C LYS A 110 -11.28 0.08 7.96
N SER A 111 -10.44 0.83 7.28
CA SER A 111 -9.08 0.41 6.99
C SER A 111 -8.21 0.37 8.26
N LEU A 112 -7.09 -0.32 8.19
CA LEU A 112 -6.15 -0.47 9.31
C LEU A 112 -5.61 0.87 9.82
N GLU A 113 -5.63 1.91 9.01
CA GLU A 113 -5.18 3.25 9.38
C GLU A 113 -6.04 3.86 10.50
N TYR A 114 -7.31 3.46 10.62
CA TYR A 114 -8.18 3.88 11.73
C TYR A 114 -7.75 3.30 13.09
N GLU A 115 -7.01 2.19 13.09
CA GLU A 115 -6.44 1.62 14.34
C GLU A 115 -5.47 2.60 15.02
N TYR A 116 -4.71 3.38 14.22
CA TYR A 116 -3.79 4.40 14.74
C TYR A 116 -4.52 5.58 15.40
N LEU A 117 -5.81 5.78 15.08
CA LEU A 117 -6.61 6.84 15.66
C LEU A 117 -7.31 6.43 16.97
N LYS A 118 -7.45 5.12 17.22
CA LYS A 118 -8.12 4.59 18.42
C LYS A 118 -7.53 5.06 19.74
N PRO A 119 -6.19 5.14 19.93
CA PRO A 119 -5.61 5.65 21.16
C PRO A 119 -6.01 7.10 21.48
N TRP A 120 -6.35 7.87 20.45
CA TRP A 120 -6.70 9.29 20.57
C TRP A 120 -8.21 9.54 20.55
N LEU A 121 -8.95 8.87 19.65
CA LEU A 121 -10.40 9.06 19.45
C LEU A 121 -11.25 8.01 20.17
N GLY A 122 -10.64 7.00 20.79
CA GLY A 122 -11.36 5.88 21.40
C GLY A 122 -12.06 4.99 20.36
N THR A 123 -13.04 4.21 20.81
CA THR A 123 -13.83 3.29 19.97
C THR A 123 -15.20 3.85 19.61
N GLY A 124 -15.28 5.15 19.37
CA GLY A 124 -16.51 5.84 18.99
C GLY A 124 -16.93 5.60 17.54
N LEU A 125 -17.96 6.30 17.07
CA LEU A 125 -18.55 6.15 15.75
C LEU A 125 -17.53 6.25 14.60
N VAL A 126 -16.50 7.08 14.76
CA VAL A 126 -15.48 7.32 13.75
C VAL A 126 -14.53 6.11 13.60
N THR A 127 -14.23 5.40 14.70
CA THR A 127 -13.23 4.32 14.75
C THR A 127 -13.84 2.93 14.90
N SER A 128 -15.16 2.81 15.16
CA SER A 128 -15.83 1.52 15.25
C SER A 128 -16.01 0.90 13.87
N ASN A 129 -15.79 -0.41 13.76
CA ASN A 129 -16.23 -1.19 12.62
C ASN A 129 -17.74 -1.43 12.77
N GLY A 130 -18.47 -1.43 11.67
CA GLY A 130 -19.92 -1.55 11.63
C GLY A 130 -20.46 -2.95 12.02
N LYS A 131 -20.01 -3.47 13.17
CA LYS A 131 -20.53 -4.68 13.81
C LYS A 131 -21.26 -4.31 15.07
#